data_efb200bd20b535839aeb49b93ebf038d
#
_entry.id   efb200bd20b535839aeb49b93ebf038d
#
_cell.length_a   1.000
_cell.length_b   1.000
_cell.length_c   1.000
_cell.angle_alpha   90.00
_cell.angle_beta   90.00
_cell.angle_gamma   90.00
#
_symmetry.space_group_name_H-M   'P 1'
#
loop_
_entity.id
_entity.type
_entity.pdbx_description
1 polymer ?
#
loop_
_entity_poly.entity_id
_entity_poly.type
_entity_poly.pdbx_seq_one_letter_code
_entity_poly.pdbx_strand_id
1 'polypeptide(L)'
;MVLAARNAVNNGYINGPRIFSAGRSIGTTGGHADPSSGLNRKFRGDPGPHEAVVNGVDDAMKAVRQRYKDGSDLIKITATGGVLSVAKNGQNPQFTEEEIRAIVETANDYEMHVAAHAHGVEGMQRAIRAGVRTIEHGTLMDKPTARLMQQYGTYYVPTVSAGEFVFEKAKEPGYFPEIVRPKALEIGPKIKQTLGMAYKEGVKIAFGTDMGVSPHGENADEFVFMVEAGMKPIDAIFAATSVAAEVLNQKDLGKIKKGMKADIVAVNGNPLKDISVTKNVVFVMKDGVVYKQPK
;
A
#
# COMPACT_ATOMS: atom_id res chain seq x y z
N MET A 1 7.42 1.45 -16.02
CA MET A 1 6.09 1.29 -16.65
C MET A 1 5.04 2.22 -16.00
N VAL A 2 4.76 2.14 -14.69
CA VAL A 2 3.72 2.96 -14.02
C VAL A 2 3.96 4.47 -14.14
N LEU A 3 5.20 4.95 -14.00
CA LEU A 3 5.55 6.37 -14.19
C LEU A 3 5.23 6.84 -15.63
N ALA A 4 5.48 6.00 -16.63
CA ALA A 4 5.11 6.33 -18.02
C ALA A 4 3.60 6.39 -18.22
N ALA A 5 2.83 5.46 -17.61
CA ALA A 5 1.36 5.49 -17.65
C ALA A 5 0.81 6.74 -16.96
N ARG A 6 1.32 7.10 -15.78
CA ARG A 6 0.99 8.36 -15.09
C ARG A 6 1.23 9.58 -16.00
N ASN A 7 2.41 9.64 -16.61
CA ASN A 7 2.76 10.76 -17.49
C ASN A 7 1.84 10.83 -18.73
N ALA A 8 1.49 9.68 -19.31
CA ALA A 8 0.56 9.62 -20.45
C ALA A 8 -0.85 10.11 -20.07
N VAL A 9 -1.34 9.75 -18.87
CA VAL A 9 -2.62 10.26 -18.35
C VAL A 9 -2.54 11.77 -18.08
N ASN A 10 -1.46 12.24 -17.44
CA ASN A 10 -1.30 13.65 -17.10
C ASN A 10 -1.16 14.55 -18.34
N ASN A 11 -0.57 14.03 -19.42
CA ASN A 11 -0.43 14.73 -20.71
C ASN A 11 -1.67 14.56 -21.61
N GLY A 12 -2.71 13.85 -21.17
CA GLY A 12 -3.93 13.62 -21.95
C GLY A 12 -3.78 12.66 -23.13
N TYR A 13 -2.69 11.89 -23.21
CA TYR A 13 -2.49 10.91 -24.28
C TYR A 13 -3.39 9.69 -24.14
N ILE A 14 -3.75 9.33 -22.90
CA ILE A 14 -4.69 8.27 -22.58
C ILE A 14 -5.63 8.72 -21.46
N ASN A 15 -6.86 8.20 -21.48
CA ASN A 15 -7.79 8.37 -20.37
C ASN A 15 -7.41 7.44 -19.22
N GLY A 16 -7.45 7.95 -18.00
CA GLY A 16 -7.13 7.16 -16.82
C GLY A 16 -7.30 7.95 -15.51
N PRO A 17 -7.16 7.26 -14.38
CA PRO A 17 -7.25 7.87 -13.06
C PRO A 17 -6.06 8.81 -12.80
N ARG A 18 -6.16 9.62 -11.75
CA ARG A 18 -5.02 10.32 -11.19
C ARG A 18 -4.09 9.31 -10.51
N ILE A 19 -2.83 9.31 -10.89
CA ILE A 19 -1.84 8.32 -10.43
C ILE A 19 -0.74 9.02 -9.65
N PHE A 20 -0.41 8.50 -8.47
CA PHE A 20 0.79 8.82 -7.71
C PHE A 20 1.62 7.53 -7.62
N SER A 21 2.88 7.57 -7.96
CA SER A 21 3.68 6.36 -8.12
C SER A 21 5.01 6.44 -7.40
N ALA A 22 5.32 5.39 -6.62
CA ALA A 22 6.63 5.20 -6.01
C ALA A 22 7.70 4.69 -7.00
N GLY A 23 7.29 4.28 -8.20
CA GLY A 23 8.21 3.60 -9.12
C GLY A 23 8.58 2.21 -8.59
N ARG A 24 9.90 1.94 -8.44
CA ARG A 24 10.39 0.70 -7.82
C ARG A 24 10.41 0.80 -6.31
N SER A 25 9.93 -0.24 -5.64
CA SER A 25 10.12 -0.41 -4.19
C SER A 25 11.60 -0.62 -3.86
N ILE A 26 12.08 0.04 -2.83
CA ILE A 26 13.42 -0.16 -2.28
C ILE A 26 13.39 -1.35 -1.32
N GLY A 27 14.31 -2.29 -1.51
CA GLY A 27 14.50 -3.47 -0.67
C GLY A 27 15.97 -3.71 -0.41
N THR A 28 16.29 -4.70 0.44
CA THR A 28 17.65 -5.14 0.70
C THR A 28 18.01 -6.34 -0.17
N THR A 29 19.30 -6.65 -0.30
CA THR A 29 19.76 -7.87 -0.98
C THR A 29 19.09 -9.11 -0.37
N GLY A 30 18.48 -9.94 -1.22
CA GLY A 30 17.70 -11.12 -0.80
C GLY A 30 16.36 -10.77 -0.12
N GLY A 31 15.99 -9.49 -0.04
CA GLY A 31 14.75 -9.02 0.54
C GLY A 31 13.54 -9.22 -0.38
N HIS A 32 12.36 -8.82 0.12
CA HIS A 32 11.09 -9.01 -0.59
C HIS A 32 11.03 -8.27 -1.94
N ALA A 33 11.64 -7.10 -2.03
CA ALA A 33 11.68 -6.30 -3.26
C ALA A 33 12.93 -6.55 -4.13
N ASP A 34 13.82 -7.47 -3.76
CA ASP A 34 14.97 -7.81 -4.59
C ASP A 34 14.53 -8.57 -5.84
N PRO A 35 14.68 -8.00 -7.05
CA PRO A 35 14.22 -8.62 -8.29
C PRO A 35 15.06 -9.83 -8.72
N SER A 36 16.18 -10.07 -8.04
CA SER A 36 17.09 -11.20 -8.32
C SER A 36 16.90 -12.37 -7.38
N SER A 37 16.09 -12.26 -6.32
CA SER A 37 15.87 -13.32 -5.34
C SER A 37 15.38 -14.61 -5.98
N GLY A 38 16.12 -15.72 -5.71
CA GLY A 38 15.81 -17.03 -6.26
C GLY A 38 16.23 -17.25 -7.72
N LEU A 39 16.88 -16.29 -8.36
CA LEU A 39 17.32 -16.37 -9.75
C LEU A 39 18.85 -16.57 -9.87
N ASN A 40 19.28 -17.20 -10.96
CA ASN A 40 20.68 -17.41 -11.21
C ASN A 40 21.37 -16.06 -11.46
N ARG A 41 22.43 -15.76 -10.67
CA ARG A 41 23.20 -14.51 -10.73
C ARG A 41 23.76 -14.21 -12.12
N LYS A 42 24.11 -15.23 -12.93
CA LYS A 42 24.58 -15.05 -14.31
C LYS A 42 23.56 -14.34 -15.21
N PHE A 43 22.25 -14.47 -14.92
CA PHE A 43 21.19 -13.85 -15.72
C PHE A 43 20.70 -12.52 -15.15
N ARG A 44 20.82 -12.30 -13.83
CA ARG A 44 20.27 -11.11 -13.15
C ARG A 44 21.33 -10.16 -12.62
N GLY A 45 22.61 -10.56 -12.61
CA GLY A 45 23.69 -9.77 -12.05
C GLY A 45 23.59 -9.63 -10.53
N ASP A 46 24.05 -8.49 -10.05
CA ASP A 46 24.06 -8.11 -8.64
C ASP A 46 23.43 -6.70 -8.54
N PRO A 47 22.11 -6.61 -8.36
CA PRO A 47 21.41 -5.33 -8.37
C PRO A 47 21.82 -4.46 -7.19
N GLY A 48 21.93 -3.15 -7.44
CA GLY A 48 22.30 -2.14 -6.46
C GLY A 48 21.24 -1.03 -6.30
N PRO A 49 21.62 0.14 -5.77
CA PRO A 49 20.69 1.25 -5.51
C PRO A 49 19.94 1.75 -6.75
N HIS A 50 20.53 1.61 -7.94
CA HIS A 50 19.86 1.94 -9.20
C HIS A 50 18.65 1.03 -9.46
N GLU A 51 18.78 -0.25 -9.18
CA GLU A 51 17.70 -1.25 -9.26
C GLU A 51 16.84 -1.30 -7.98
N ALA A 52 17.08 -0.37 -7.03
CA ALA A 52 16.40 -0.26 -5.75
C ALA A 52 16.74 -1.40 -4.75
N VAL A 53 17.94 -1.97 -4.85
CA VAL A 53 18.49 -2.89 -3.85
C VAL A 53 19.61 -2.18 -3.08
N VAL A 54 19.49 -2.13 -1.75
CA VAL A 54 20.37 -1.32 -0.91
C VAL A 54 20.91 -2.13 0.26
N ASN A 55 22.12 -1.77 0.68
CA ASN A 55 22.77 -2.30 1.88
C ASN A 55 23.53 -1.15 2.57
N GLY A 56 22.99 -0.71 3.70
CA GLY A 56 23.53 0.43 4.44
C GLY A 56 22.99 1.80 4.01
N VAL A 57 23.35 2.80 4.79
CA VAL A 57 22.84 4.17 4.71
C VAL A 57 23.15 4.85 3.37
N ASP A 58 24.38 4.72 2.87
CA ASP A 58 24.80 5.37 1.64
C ASP A 58 24.01 4.86 0.42
N ASP A 59 23.81 3.55 0.33
CA ASP A 59 22.98 2.93 -0.71
C ASP A 59 21.50 3.37 -0.58
N ALA A 60 20.99 3.44 0.64
CA ALA A 60 19.63 3.87 0.93
C ALA A 60 19.38 5.32 0.44
N MET A 61 20.28 6.24 0.76
CA MET A 61 20.24 7.63 0.28
C MET A 61 20.35 7.72 -1.25
N LYS A 62 21.25 6.93 -1.85
CA LYS A 62 21.44 6.89 -3.30
C LYS A 62 20.18 6.37 -4.00
N ALA A 63 19.52 5.34 -3.46
CA ALA A 63 18.30 4.79 -4.03
C ALA A 63 17.14 5.80 -4.00
N VAL A 64 16.96 6.57 -2.91
CA VAL A 64 15.96 7.63 -2.84
C VAL A 64 16.21 8.71 -3.91
N ARG A 65 17.47 9.19 -4.03
CA ARG A 65 17.85 10.17 -5.06
C ARG A 65 17.63 9.65 -6.47
N GLN A 66 17.84 8.35 -6.69
CA GLN A 66 17.53 7.72 -7.97
C GLN A 66 16.01 7.71 -8.23
N ARG A 67 15.16 7.38 -7.23
CA ARG A 67 13.68 7.43 -7.37
C ARG A 67 13.21 8.86 -7.68
N TYR A 68 13.76 9.87 -7.02
CA TYR A 68 13.49 11.27 -7.35
C TYR A 68 13.87 11.60 -8.80
N LYS A 69 15.08 11.23 -9.23
CA LYS A 69 15.53 11.41 -10.62
C LYS A 69 14.62 10.71 -11.64
N ASP A 70 14.09 9.53 -11.29
CA ASP A 70 13.16 8.77 -12.15
C ASP A 70 11.75 9.41 -12.19
N GLY A 71 11.49 10.39 -11.35
CA GLY A 71 10.23 11.11 -11.25
C GLY A 71 9.17 10.41 -10.38
N SER A 72 9.58 9.66 -9.36
CA SER A 72 8.65 9.10 -8.36
C SER A 72 7.99 10.20 -7.55
N ASP A 73 6.72 10.00 -7.16
CA ASP A 73 5.94 10.94 -6.34
C ASP A 73 6.13 10.67 -4.83
N LEU A 74 6.53 9.47 -4.47
CA LEU A 74 6.77 8.98 -3.12
C LEU A 74 7.79 7.83 -3.15
N ILE A 75 8.23 7.41 -1.97
CA ILE A 75 9.11 6.25 -1.82
C ILE A 75 8.31 5.06 -1.26
N LYS A 76 8.54 3.86 -1.79
CA LYS A 76 8.06 2.59 -1.24
C LYS A 76 9.24 1.75 -0.78
N ILE A 77 9.16 1.20 0.43
CA ILE A 77 10.12 0.23 0.95
C ILE A 77 9.43 -1.08 1.33
N THR A 78 10.22 -2.16 1.44
CA THR A 78 9.79 -3.43 2.01
C THR A 78 10.51 -3.66 3.34
N ALA A 79 9.90 -3.19 4.45
CA ALA A 79 10.50 -3.23 5.77
C ALA A 79 10.61 -4.65 6.35
N THR A 80 9.78 -5.59 5.87
CA THR A 80 9.83 -7.02 6.20
C THR A 80 9.84 -7.89 4.97
N GLY A 81 10.04 -9.20 5.15
CA GLY A 81 9.70 -10.20 4.16
C GLY A 81 8.23 -10.12 3.75
N GLY A 82 7.87 -10.81 2.68
CA GLY A 82 6.50 -10.87 2.14
C GLY A 82 5.94 -12.29 2.11
N VAL A 83 4.61 -12.39 2.08
CA VAL A 83 3.90 -13.68 2.04
C VAL A 83 4.22 -14.44 0.76
N LEU A 84 4.20 -13.74 -0.38
CA LEU A 84 4.40 -14.34 -1.70
C LEU A 84 5.89 -14.48 -2.09
N SER A 85 6.82 -14.02 -1.25
CA SER A 85 8.26 -14.23 -1.49
C SER A 85 8.64 -15.71 -1.40
N VAL A 86 9.55 -16.13 -2.28
CA VAL A 86 10.20 -17.45 -2.22
C VAL A 86 11.26 -17.43 -1.09
N ALA A 87 10.79 -17.26 0.14
CA ALA A 87 11.59 -17.20 1.37
C ALA A 87 10.85 -17.89 2.50
N LYS A 88 11.61 -18.49 3.45
CA LYS A 88 11.02 -19.24 4.57
C LYS A 88 10.20 -18.38 5.52
N ASN A 89 10.57 -17.10 5.66
CA ASN A 89 9.94 -16.21 6.62
C ASN A 89 9.50 -14.90 5.92
N GLY A 90 8.22 -14.53 6.08
CA GLY A 90 7.64 -13.28 5.59
C GLY A 90 7.54 -12.16 6.65
N GLN A 91 8.02 -12.41 7.89
CA GLN A 91 7.78 -11.52 9.03
C GLN A 91 9.03 -10.78 9.49
N ASN A 92 10.23 -11.32 9.21
CA ASN A 92 11.48 -10.77 9.70
C ASN A 92 11.76 -9.39 9.11
N PRO A 93 12.30 -8.45 9.91
CA PRO A 93 12.75 -7.16 9.42
C PRO A 93 13.88 -7.35 8.40
N GLN A 94 13.86 -6.53 7.36
CA GLN A 94 14.84 -6.56 6.27
C GLN A 94 15.73 -5.31 6.24
N PHE A 95 15.37 -4.30 7.03
CA PHE A 95 16.15 -3.08 7.22
C PHE A 95 16.49 -2.88 8.69
N THR A 96 17.59 -2.23 8.95
CA THR A 96 17.84 -1.58 10.23
C THR A 96 17.00 -0.31 10.35
N GLU A 97 16.77 0.16 11.57
CA GLU A 97 16.06 1.44 11.77
C GLU A 97 16.85 2.63 11.19
N GLU A 98 18.17 2.57 11.22
CA GLU A 98 19.07 3.57 10.69
C GLU A 98 18.94 3.71 9.16
N GLU A 99 18.91 2.59 8.43
CA GLU A 99 18.68 2.59 6.97
C GLU A 99 17.32 3.19 6.61
N ILE A 100 16.25 2.81 7.34
CA ILE A 100 14.91 3.37 7.09
C ILE A 100 14.90 4.88 7.40
N ARG A 101 15.55 5.31 8.47
CA ARG A 101 15.67 6.72 8.84
C ARG A 101 16.38 7.52 7.75
N ALA A 102 17.48 7.01 7.22
CA ALA A 102 18.18 7.64 6.11
C ALA A 102 17.30 7.76 4.84
N ILE A 103 16.47 6.74 4.55
CA ILE A 103 15.48 6.80 3.47
C ILE A 103 14.47 7.92 3.74
N VAL A 104 13.90 7.97 4.94
CA VAL A 104 12.86 8.95 5.31
C VAL A 104 13.40 10.38 5.27
N GLU A 105 14.55 10.62 5.87
CA GLU A 105 15.19 11.95 5.90
C GLU A 105 15.53 12.41 4.48
N THR A 106 16.16 11.55 3.67
CA THR A 106 16.46 11.88 2.27
C THR A 106 15.19 12.10 1.43
N ALA A 107 14.12 11.34 1.65
CA ALA A 107 12.85 11.53 0.96
C ALA A 107 12.21 12.88 1.32
N ASN A 108 12.28 13.27 2.60
CA ASN A 108 11.76 14.56 3.08
C ASN A 108 12.47 15.74 2.42
N ASP A 109 13.78 15.66 2.14
CA ASP A 109 14.53 16.70 1.40
C ASP A 109 13.94 16.96 0.00
N TYR A 110 13.25 15.98 -0.56
CA TYR A 110 12.57 16.05 -1.86
C TYR A 110 11.04 16.15 -1.75
N GLU A 111 10.52 16.48 -0.57
CA GLU A 111 9.07 16.58 -0.29
C GLU A 111 8.29 15.27 -0.55
N MET A 112 9.00 14.14 -0.57
CA MET A 112 8.42 12.80 -0.73
C MET A 112 8.20 12.14 0.63
N HIS A 113 7.09 11.41 0.76
CA HIS A 113 6.87 10.57 1.93
C HIS A 113 7.26 9.11 1.64
N VAL A 114 7.39 8.32 2.70
CA VAL A 114 7.77 6.89 2.62
C VAL A 114 6.60 6.02 3.03
N ALA A 115 6.25 5.05 2.20
CA ALA A 115 5.28 4.00 2.44
C ALA A 115 6.02 2.67 2.66
N ALA A 116 5.64 1.88 3.69
CA ALA A 116 6.37 0.68 4.08
C ALA A 116 5.48 -0.57 4.09
N HIS A 117 5.76 -1.51 3.19
CA HIS A 117 5.26 -2.88 3.34
C HIS A 117 5.83 -3.51 4.62
N ALA A 118 4.99 -4.03 5.50
CA ALA A 118 5.42 -4.76 6.67
C ALA A 118 4.35 -5.74 7.18
N HIS A 119 4.74 -6.97 7.52
CA HIS A 119 3.88 -7.96 8.17
C HIS A 119 4.24 -8.17 9.63
N GLY A 120 5.52 -8.27 9.98
CA GLY A 120 6.00 -8.57 11.32
C GLY A 120 6.17 -7.33 12.20
N VAL A 121 5.94 -7.51 13.50
CA VAL A 121 5.93 -6.45 14.53
C VAL A 121 7.24 -5.66 14.54
N GLU A 122 8.39 -6.35 14.58
CA GLU A 122 9.69 -5.68 14.70
C GLU A 122 9.98 -4.76 13.49
N GLY A 123 9.72 -5.24 12.25
CA GLY A 123 9.92 -4.42 11.05
C GLY A 123 8.96 -3.23 11.01
N MET A 124 7.69 -3.42 11.42
CA MET A 124 6.74 -2.32 11.57
C MET A 124 7.23 -1.26 12.54
N GLN A 125 7.68 -1.68 13.74
CA GLN A 125 8.12 -0.75 14.77
C GLN A 125 9.36 0.04 14.36
N ARG A 126 10.34 -0.59 13.69
CA ARG A 126 11.49 0.12 13.10
C ARG A 126 11.04 1.16 12.09
N ALA A 127 10.15 0.78 11.17
CA ALA A 127 9.62 1.68 10.16
C ALA A 127 8.87 2.89 10.77
N ILE A 128 8.02 2.64 11.77
CA ILE A 128 7.26 3.69 12.46
C ILE A 128 8.20 4.65 13.19
N ARG A 129 9.17 4.14 13.97
CA ARG A 129 10.14 5.00 14.70
C ARG A 129 11.04 5.79 13.75
N ALA A 130 11.33 5.25 12.58
CA ALA A 130 12.07 5.94 11.53
C ALA A 130 11.25 7.02 10.81
N GLY A 131 9.93 7.09 11.03
CA GLY A 131 9.07 8.17 10.51
C GLY A 131 8.38 7.87 9.18
N VAL A 132 8.16 6.61 8.82
CA VAL A 132 7.37 6.30 7.62
C VAL A 132 5.94 6.82 7.76
N ARG A 133 5.36 7.26 6.64
CA ARG A 133 4.00 7.80 6.61
C ARG A 133 2.93 6.74 6.71
N THR A 134 3.14 5.59 6.05
CA THR A 134 2.17 4.49 6.05
C THR A 134 2.83 3.14 6.33
N ILE A 135 2.06 2.26 6.94
CA ILE A 135 2.32 0.81 6.98
C ILE A 135 1.25 0.12 6.15
N GLU A 136 1.66 -0.60 5.12
CA GLU A 136 0.80 -1.45 4.32
C GLU A 136 0.78 -2.86 4.87
N HIS A 137 -0.38 -3.51 4.78
CA HIS A 137 -0.73 -4.85 5.27
C HIS A 137 -0.78 -4.94 6.80
N GLY A 138 0.32 -4.66 7.50
CA GLY A 138 0.41 -4.64 8.97
C GLY A 138 -0.11 -5.90 9.66
N THR A 139 -0.10 -7.05 8.98
CA THR A 139 -0.91 -8.25 9.29
C THR A 139 -0.76 -8.76 10.72
N LEU A 140 0.42 -8.68 11.30
CA LEU A 140 0.72 -9.18 12.65
C LEU A 140 0.85 -8.04 13.66
N MET A 141 0.29 -6.87 13.36
CA MET A 141 0.30 -5.71 14.27
C MET A 141 -0.31 -6.09 15.61
N ASP A 142 0.39 -5.79 16.68
CA ASP A 142 -0.10 -5.89 18.04
C ASP A 142 -0.55 -4.52 18.59
N LYS A 143 -1.20 -4.51 19.75
CA LYS A 143 -1.67 -3.26 20.36
C LYS A 143 -0.55 -2.26 20.69
N PRO A 144 0.64 -2.67 21.21
CA PRO A 144 1.76 -1.75 21.37
C PRO A 144 2.17 -1.06 20.06
N THR A 145 2.22 -1.81 18.94
CA THR A 145 2.53 -1.26 17.62
C THR A 145 1.44 -0.32 17.11
N ALA A 146 0.16 -0.64 17.34
CA ALA A 146 -0.96 0.25 17.01
C ALA A 146 -0.85 1.60 17.78
N ARG A 147 -0.52 1.56 19.06
CA ARG A 147 -0.27 2.78 19.85
C ARG A 147 0.95 3.56 19.36
N LEU A 148 1.99 2.87 18.93
CA LEU A 148 3.17 3.51 18.34
C LEU A 148 2.78 4.24 17.05
N MET A 149 1.95 3.66 16.18
CA MET A 149 1.41 4.34 14.99
C MET A 149 0.67 5.63 15.35
N GLN A 150 -0.16 5.61 16.40
CA GLN A 150 -0.84 6.84 16.86
C GLN A 150 0.15 7.89 17.33
N GLN A 151 1.14 7.50 18.12
CA GLN A 151 2.16 8.40 18.65
C GLN A 151 2.96 9.09 17.54
N TYR A 152 3.29 8.37 16.47
CA TYR A 152 4.07 8.88 15.34
C TYR A 152 3.20 9.45 14.20
N GLY A 153 1.88 9.32 14.29
CA GLY A 153 0.95 9.77 13.26
C GLY A 153 1.01 8.94 11.97
N THR A 154 1.51 7.71 12.04
CA THR A 154 1.61 6.79 10.91
C THR A 154 0.23 6.22 10.56
N TYR A 155 -0.11 6.19 9.27
CA TYR A 155 -1.37 5.63 8.78
C TYR A 155 -1.25 4.13 8.53
N TYR A 156 -2.36 3.43 8.70
CA TYR A 156 -2.49 2.01 8.37
C TYR A 156 -3.26 1.83 7.07
N VAL A 157 -2.71 1.05 6.14
CA VAL A 157 -3.34 0.67 4.86
C VAL A 157 -3.50 -0.85 4.85
N PRO A 158 -4.68 -1.40 5.22
CA PRO A 158 -4.82 -2.81 5.57
C PRO A 158 -4.70 -3.79 4.40
N THR A 159 -5.20 -3.43 3.22
CA THR A 159 -5.19 -4.32 2.03
C THR A 159 -5.80 -5.70 2.29
N VAL A 160 -6.95 -5.74 2.95
CA VAL A 160 -7.62 -7.00 3.32
C VAL A 160 -7.97 -7.83 2.09
N SER A 161 -8.35 -7.17 0.99
CA SER A 161 -8.64 -7.81 -0.29
C SER A 161 -7.51 -8.72 -0.77
N ALA A 162 -6.27 -8.25 -0.69
CA ALA A 162 -5.11 -9.06 -1.07
C ALA A 162 -4.92 -10.26 -0.12
N GLY A 163 -5.08 -10.04 1.18
CA GLY A 163 -4.97 -11.10 2.19
C GLY A 163 -6.02 -12.21 2.01
N GLU A 164 -7.27 -11.83 1.81
CA GLU A 164 -8.38 -12.76 1.56
C GLU A 164 -8.18 -13.55 0.27
N PHE A 165 -7.81 -12.88 -0.83
CA PHE A 165 -7.52 -13.55 -2.10
C PHE A 165 -6.39 -14.57 -1.96
N VAL A 166 -5.28 -14.18 -1.35
CA VAL A 166 -4.12 -15.06 -1.15
C VAL A 166 -4.49 -16.25 -0.26
N PHE A 167 -5.28 -16.04 0.78
CA PHE A 167 -5.77 -17.10 1.65
C PHE A 167 -6.66 -18.10 0.90
N GLU A 168 -7.65 -17.62 0.14
CA GLU A 168 -8.53 -18.49 -0.64
C GLU A 168 -7.75 -19.30 -1.68
N LYS A 169 -6.82 -18.66 -2.40
CA LYS A 169 -5.97 -19.33 -3.38
C LYS A 169 -4.99 -20.33 -2.78
N ALA A 170 -4.57 -20.14 -1.54
CA ALA A 170 -3.72 -21.09 -0.85
C ALA A 170 -4.43 -22.41 -0.49
N LYS A 171 -5.76 -22.45 -0.49
CA LYS A 171 -6.56 -23.68 -0.32
C LYS A 171 -6.51 -24.56 -1.57
N GLU A 172 -6.27 -23.98 -2.76
CA GLU A 172 -6.16 -24.69 -4.02
C GLU A 172 -4.79 -25.39 -4.10
N PRO A 173 -4.73 -26.74 -4.20
CA PRO A 173 -3.45 -27.44 -4.33
C PRO A 173 -2.68 -27.00 -5.56
N GLY A 174 -1.39 -26.67 -5.41
CA GLY A 174 -0.51 -26.30 -6.51
C GLY A 174 -0.66 -24.87 -7.04
N TYR A 175 -1.57 -24.05 -6.50
CA TYR A 175 -1.69 -22.65 -6.90
C TYR A 175 -0.45 -21.83 -6.50
N PHE A 176 0.01 -22.00 -5.26
CA PHE A 176 1.26 -21.43 -4.78
C PHE A 176 2.35 -22.50 -4.60
N PRO A 177 3.63 -22.12 -4.73
CA PRO A 177 4.74 -22.99 -4.32
C PRO A 177 4.60 -23.43 -2.85
N GLU A 178 5.08 -24.63 -2.52
CA GLU A 178 4.99 -25.20 -1.16
C GLU A 178 5.60 -24.28 -0.07
N ILE A 179 6.64 -23.51 -0.39
CA ILE A 179 7.26 -22.56 0.55
C ILE A 179 6.37 -21.32 0.83
N VAL A 180 5.45 -20.98 -0.08
CA VAL A 180 4.54 -19.83 0.02
C VAL A 180 3.24 -20.22 0.72
N ARG A 181 2.70 -21.39 0.39
CA ARG A 181 1.38 -21.85 0.82
C ARG A 181 1.10 -21.75 2.33
N PRO A 182 2.00 -22.20 3.25
CA PRO A 182 1.75 -22.08 4.69
C PRO A 182 1.61 -20.61 5.15
N LYS A 183 2.44 -19.71 4.63
CA LYS A 183 2.38 -18.27 4.95
C LYS A 183 1.07 -17.66 4.46
N ALA A 184 0.63 -18.03 3.26
CA ALA A 184 -0.62 -17.58 2.67
C ALA A 184 -1.86 -18.02 3.48
N LEU A 185 -1.87 -19.28 3.97
CA LEU A 185 -2.94 -19.79 4.83
C LEU A 185 -2.98 -19.12 6.22
N GLU A 186 -1.84 -18.62 6.71
CA GLU A 186 -1.77 -17.94 8.00
C GLU A 186 -2.31 -16.49 7.95
N ILE A 187 -2.14 -15.80 6.85
CA ILE A 187 -2.34 -14.35 6.72
C ILE A 187 -3.81 -13.93 6.67
N GLY A 188 -4.63 -14.62 5.87
CA GLY A 188 -6.01 -14.19 5.60
C GLY A 188 -6.83 -13.92 6.86
N PRO A 189 -6.95 -14.88 7.79
CA PRO A 189 -7.74 -14.65 9.01
C PRO A 189 -7.17 -13.54 9.90
N LYS A 190 -5.84 -13.35 9.89
CA LYS A 190 -5.16 -12.38 10.77
C LYS A 190 -5.35 -10.94 10.29
N ILE A 191 -5.26 -10.68 8.99
CA ILE A 191 -5.29 -9.31 8.45
C ILE A 191 -6.59 -8.59 8.79
N LYS A 192 -7.74 -9.27 8.69
CA LYS A 192 -9.05 -8.72 9.05
C LYS A 192 -9.18 -8.48 10.56
N GLN A 193 -8.69 -9.42 11.38
CA GLN A 193 -8.68 -9.25 12.84
C GLN A 193 -7.80 -8.08 13.26
N THR A 194 -6.64 -7.93 12.64
CA THR A 194 -5.70 -6.83 12.88
C THR A 194 -6.33 -5.49 12.53
N LEU A 195 -7.03 -5.39 11.39
CA LEU A 195 -7.76 -4.17 11.03
C LEU A 195 -8.78 -3.80 12.10
N GLY A 196 -9.60 -4.75 12.56
CA GLY A 196 -10.59 -4.49 13.62
C GLY A 196 -9.95 -4.06 14.95
N MET A 197 -8.81 -4.63 15.30
CA MET A 197 -8.03 -4.22 16.48
C MET A 197 -7.47 -2.79 16.30
N ALA A 198 -6.79 -2.51 15.19
CA ALA A 198 -6.20 -1.21 14.91
C ALA A 198 -7.24 -0.09 14.88
N TYR A 199 -8.42 -0.35 14.28
CA TYR A 199 -9.54 0.59 14.28
C TYR A 199 -10.05 0.89 15.70
N LYS A 200 -10.20 -0.13 16.55
CA LYS A 200 -10.63 0.04 17.96
C LYS A 200 -9.58 0.78 18.80
N GLU A 201 -8.30 0.57 18.54
CA GLU A 201 -7.22 1.32 19.18
C GLU A 201 -7.09 2.77 18.61
N GLY A 202 -7.87 3.16 17.57
CA GLY A 202 -7.93 4.51 17.04
C GLY A 202 -6.79 4.86 16.08
N VAL A 203 -6.17 3.87 15.45
CA VAL A 203 -5.19 4.11 14.37
C VAL A 203 -5.89 4.76 13.17
N LYS A 204 -5.26 5.76 12.55
CA LYS A 204 -5.74 6.35 11.31
C LYS A 204 -5.62 5.34 10.16
N ILE A 205 -6.75 4.96 9.56
CA ILE A 205 -6.81 3.97 8.50
C ILE A 205 -7.07 4.67 7.16
N ALA A 206 -6.23 4.37 6.16
CA ALA A 206 -6.45 4.74 4.77
C ALA A 206 -6.77 3.51 3.93
N PHE A 207 -7.60 3.69 2.91
CA PHE A 207 -8.03 2.64 2.01
C PHE A 207 -6.90 2.24 1.06
N GLY A 208 -6.69 0.94 0.88
CA GLY A 208 -5.78 0.37 -0.11
C GLY A 208 -6.10 -1.10 -0.32
N THR A 209 -5.89 -1.61 -1.52
CA THR A 209 -6.33 -2.95 -1.94
C THR A 209 -5.20 -3.88 -2.35
N ASP A 210 -4.03 -3.34 -2.71
CA ASP A 210 -2.91 -4.09 -3.31
C ASP A 210 -3.34 -4.90 -4.56
N MET A 211 -4.23 -4.29 -5.40
CA MET A 211 -4.66 -4.93 -6.66
C MET A 211 -3.48 -5.17 -7.59
N GLY A 212 -3.51 -6.35 -8.22
CA GLY A 212 -2.38 -6.98 -8.88
C GLY A 212 -2.03 -8.28 -8.18
N VAL A 213 -2.19 -8.36 -6.85
CA VAL A 213 -2.25 -9.61 -6.08
C VAL A 213 -3.58 -10.32 -6.39
N SER A 214 -4.70 -9.61 -6.35
CA SER A 214 -6.01 -10.06 -6.79
C SER A 214 -6.43 -9.40 -8.12
N PRO A 215 -7.49 -9.88 -8.81
CA PRO A 215 -7.93 -9.34 -10.10
C PRO A 215 -8.31 -7.86 -10.03
N HIS A 216 -7.90 -7.08 -11.04
CA HIS A 216 -8.33 -5.69 -11.19
C HIS A 216 -9.85 -5.59 -11.41
N GLY A 217 -10.46 -4.58 -10.80
CA GLY A 217 -11.92 -4.33 -10.88
C GLY A 217 -12.67 -4.70 -9.61
N GLU A 218 -12.08 -5.48 -8.71
CA GLU A 218 -12.65 -5.92 -7.42
C GLU A 218 -12.25 -5.01 -6.25
N ASN A 219 -11.68 -3.84 -6.53
CA ASN A 219 -11.16 -2.91 -5.51
C ASN A 219 -12.21 -2.53 -4.44
N ALA A 220 -13.48 -2.48 -4.81
CA ALA A 220 -14.55 -2.08 -3.89
C ALA A 220 -14.88 -3.16 -2.84
N ASP A 221 -14.37 -4.38 -2.98
CA ASP A 221 -14.51 -5.42 -1.94
C ASP A 221 -13.80 -5.03 -0.64
N GLU A 222 -12.75 -4.21 -0.72
CA GLU A 222 -12.08 -3.68 0.47
C GLU A 222 -13.04 -2.92 1.39
N PHE A 223 -14.00 -2.17 0.85
CA PHE A 223 -15.03 -1.50 1.68
C PHE A 223 -15.85 -2.51 2.49
N VAL A 224 -16.22 -3.63 1.88
CA VAL A 224 -16.97 -4.68 2.53
C VAL A 224 -16.15 -5.30 3.66
N PHE A 225 -14.89 -5.66 3.37
CA PHE A 225 -13.97 -6.23 4.36
C PHE A 225 -13.66 -5.28 5.51
N MET A 226 -13.53 -3.98 5.25
CA MET A 226 -13.33 -2.96 6.29
C MET A 226 -14.55 -2.91 7.25
N VAL A 227 -15.76 -2.97 6.72
CA VAL A 227 -16.98 -2.97 7.54
C VAL A 227 -17.14 -4.30 8.28
N GLU A 228 -16.87 -5.44 7.66
CA GLU A 228 -16.84 -6.76 8.31
C GLU A 228 -15.82 -6.82 9.46
N ALA A 229 -14.68 -6.11 9.34
CA ALA A 229 -13.70 -5.98 10.41
C ALA A 229 -14.16 -5.07 11.57
N GLY A 230 -15.34 -4.44 11.44
CA GLY A 230 -15.98 -3.64 12.48
C GLY A 230 -15.84 -2.12 12.29
N MET A 231 -15.34 -1.63 11.15
CA MET A 231 -15.36 -0.21 10.84
C MET A 231 -16.79 0.25 10.53
N LYS A 232 -17.12 1.48 10.89
CA LYS A 232 -18.39 2.09 10.46
C LYS A 232 -18.32 2.36 8.95
N PRO A 233 -19.41 2.18 8.19
CA PRO A 233 -19.43 2.47 6.74
C PRO A 233 -18.93 3.87 6.39
N ILE A 234 -19.27 4.88 7.17
CA ILE A 234 -18.81 6.26 6.95
C ILE A 234 -17.29 6.40 7.10
N ASP A 235 -16.68 5.67 8.07
CA ASP A 235 -15.24 5.74 8.30
C ASP A 235 -14.48 5.01 7.18
N ALA A 236 -15.04 3.92 6.62
CA ALA A 236 -14.49 3.26 5.43
C ALA A 236 -14.53 4.19 4.20
N ILE A 237 -15.61 4.98 4.02
CA ILE A 237 -15.70 5.98 2.96
C ILE A 237 -14.66 7.10 3.20
N PHE A 238 -14.49 7.59 4.42
CA PHE A 238 -13.46 8.58 4.73
C PHE A 238 -12.06 8.04 4.48
N ALA A 239 -11.81 6.77 4.82
CA ALA A 239 -10.53 6.11 4.54
C ALA A 239 -10.17 6.15 3.04
N ALA A 240 -11.16 5.98 2.14
CA ALA A 240 -10.97 5.99 0.70
C ALA A 240 -11.01 7.39 0.06
N THR A 241 -11.35 8.42 0.81
CA THR A 241 -11.52 9.78 0.29
C THR A 241 -10.63 10.78 1.03
N SER A 242 -11.12 11.38 2.09
CA SER A 242 -10.40 12.45 2.80
C SER A 242 -9.11 11.97 3.46
N VAL A 243 -9.10 10.77 4.05
CA VAL A 243 -7.88 10.21 4.68
C VAL A 243 -6.87 9.80 3.61
N ALA A 244 -7.31 9.17 2.51
CA ALA A 244 -6.42 8.86 1.39
C ALA A 244 -5.78 10.10 0.78
N ALA A 245 -6.55 11.19 0.61
CA ALA A 245 -6.03 12.48 0.14
C ALA A 245 -4.99 13.06 1.14
N GLU A 246 -5.24 12.94 2.45
CA GLU A 246 -4.29 13.35 3.50
C GLU A 246 -2.99 12.53 3.42
N VAL A 247 -3.08 11.20 3.24
CA VAL A 247 -1.91 10.32 3.03
C VAL A 247 -1.09 10.76 1.83
N LEU A 248 -1.74 11.08 0.71
CA LEU A 248 -1.10 11.54 -0.52
C LEU A 248 -0.65 13.01 -0.48
N ASN A 249 -0.84 13.70 0.67
CA ASN A 249 -0.56 15.13 0.83
C ASN A 249 -1.27 16.02 -0.22
N GLN A 250 -2.49 15.64 -0.63
CA GLN A 250 -3.30 16.35 -1.61
C GLN A 250 -4.39 17.17 -0.90
N LYS A 251 -4.23 18.50 -0.90
CA LYS A 251 -5.13 19.42 -0.19
C LYS A 251 -6.43 19.70 -0.94
N ASP A 252 -6.46 19.42 -2.25
CA ASP A 252 -7.56 19.71 -3.17
C ASP A 252 -8.37 18.46 -3.59
N LEU A 253 -8.13 17.30 -2.93
CA LEU A 253 -8.79 16.02 -3.17
C LEU A 253 -9.59 15.54 -1.95
N GLY A 254 -10.42 14.51 -2.16
CA GLY A 254 -11.07 13.72 -1.12
C GLY A 254 -12.29 14.34 -0.46
N LYS A 255 -12.77 15.51 -0.93
CA LYS A 255 -13.95 16.17 -0.37
C LYS A 255 -14.75 16.86 -1.48
N ILE A 256 -16.08 16.83 -1.37
CA ILE A 256 -16.98 17.63 -2.21
C ILE A 256 -17.15 19.02 -1.57
N LYS A 257 -16.37 19.97 -2.03
CA LYS A 257 -16.35 21.35 -1.53
C LYS A 257 -15.92 22.32 -2.65
N LYS A 258 -16.44 23.55 -2.64
CA LYS A 258 -15.99 24.60 -3.59
C LYS A 258 -14.47 24.78 -3.53
N GLY A 259 -13.82 24.81 -4.69
CA GLY A 259 -12.38 24.96 -4.83
C GLY A 259 -11.60 23.63 -4.83
N MET A 260 -12.26 22.50 -4.59
CA MET A 260 -11.66 21.16 -4.71
C MET A 260 -11.80 20.63 -6.13
N LYS A 261 -10.96 19.64 -6.48
CA LYS A 261 -11.09 18.92 -7.76
C LYS A 261 -12.38 18.12 -7.78
N ALA A 262 -13.04 18.15 -8.93
CA ALA A 262 -14.28 17.42 -9.13
C ALA A 262 -14.00 15.98 -9.60
N ASP A 263 -13.41 15.18 -8.70
CA ASP A 263 -13.23 13.73 -8.83
C ASP A 263 -14.35 13.07 -8.03
N ILE A 264 -15.44 12.69 -8.69
CA ILE A 264 -16.69 12.27 -8.05
C ILE A 264 -17.15 10.93 -8.60
N VAL A 265 -17.53 10.03 -7.71
CA VAL A 265 -18.25 8.80 -8.06
C VAL A 265 -19.62 8.80 -7.40
N ALA A 266 -20.61 8.17 -8.05
CA ALA A 266 -21.89 7.88 -7.41
C ALA A 266 -22.24 6.40 -7.55
N VAL A 267 -22.91 5.90 -6.53
CA VAL A 267 -23.41 4.52 -6.46
C VAL A 267 -24.94 4.53 -6.36
N ASN A 268 -25.58 3.45 -6.78
CA ASN A 268 -27.02 3.31 -6.65
C ASN A 268 -27.33 2.69 -5.29
N GLY A 269 -27.92 3.50 -4.40
CA GLY A 269 -28.24 3.09 -3.03
C GLY A 269 -27.55 3.94 -1.95
N ASN A 270 -27.72 3.56 -0.71
CA ASN A 270 -27.14 4.26 0.44
C ASN A 270 -26.00 3.45 1.05
N PRO A 271 -24.72 3.81 0.82
CA PRO A 271 -23.57 3.06 1.32
C PRO A 271 -23.43 3.10 2.86
N LEU A 272 -24.15 4.00 3.54
CA LEU A 272 -24.17 4.01 5.01
C LEU A 272 -25.08 2.91 5.59
N LYS A 273 -26.03 2.39 4.78
CA LYS A 273 -26.90 1.26 5.16
C LYS A 273 -26.35 -0.07 4.65
N ASP A 274 -25.82 -0.07 3.44
CA ASP A 274 -25.23 -1.23 2.78
C ASP A 274 -23.98 -0.80 2.01
N ILE A 275 -22.81 -1.07 2.58
CA ILE A 275 -21.55 -0.67 1.98
C ILE A 275 -21.27 -1.41 0.66
N SER A 276 -21.89 -2.56 0.42
CA SER A 276 -21.68 -3.35 -0.79
C SER A 276 -22.13 -2.65 -2.07
N VAL A 277 -23.00 -1.62 -1.98
CA VAL A 277 -23.40 -0.81 -3.13
C VAL A 277 -22.22 -0.06 -3.78
N THR A 278 -21.10 0.13 -3.06
CA THR A 278 -19.86 0.69 -3.60
C THR A 278 -19.25 -0.16 -4.72
N LYS A 279 -19.61 -1.44 -4.81
CA LYS A 279 -19.20 -2.35 -5.90
C LYS A 279 -19.88 -1.99 -7.23
N ASN A 280 -20.96 -1.22 -7.21
CA ASN A 280 -21.71 -0.83 -8.41
C ASN A 280 -21.70 0.68 -8.61
N VAL A 281 -20.57 1.22 -9.06
CA VAL A 281 -20.42 2.62 -9.41
C VAL A 281 -21.18 2.91 -10.70
N VAL A 282 -22.14 3.83 -10.66
CA VAL A 282 -22.99 4.22 -11.80
C VAL A 282 -22.57 5.55 -12.45
N PHE A 283 -21.80 6.37 -11.75
CA PHE A 283 -21.30 7.65 -12.25
C PHE A 283 -19.83 7.82 -11.90
N VAL A 284 -19.05 8.33 -12.86
CA VAL A 284 -17.62 8.64 -12.67
C VAL A 284 -17.30 9.98 -13.33
N MET A 285 -16.75 10.90 -12.56
CA MET A 285 -16.23 12.18 -13.01
C MET A 285 -14.79 12.36 -12.52
N LYS A 286 -13.90 12.89 -13.35
CA LYS A 286 -12.55 13.31 -12.99
C LYS A 286 -12.27 14.71 -13.54
N ASP A 287 -11.76 15.60 -12.68
CA ASP A 287 -11.51 17.01 -13.02
C ASP A 287 -12.71 17.70 -13.70
N GLY A 288 -13.96 17.34 -13.33
CA GLY A 288 -15.18 17.87 -13.92
C GLY A 288 -15.60 17.23 -15.25
N VAL A 289 -14.81 16.31 -15.80
CA VAL A 289 -15.14 15.56 -17.03
C VAL A 289 -15.83 14.26 -16.66
N VAL A 290 -17.00 13.99 -17.25
CA VAL A 290 -17.79 12.77 -17.01
C VAL A 290 -17.28 11.63 -17.90
N TYR A 291 -16.92 10.51 -17.29
CA TYR A 291 -16.44 9.29 -17.96
C TYR A 291 -17.48 8.17 -17.95
N LYS A 292 -18.36 8.15 -16.95
CA LYS A 292 -19.47 7.21 -16.83
C LYS A 292 -20.68 7.94 -16.28
N GLN A 293 -21.85 7.67 -16.85
CA GLN A 293 -23.13 8.18 -16.33
C GLN A 293 -24.21 7.10 -16.47
N PRO A 294 -25.28 7.13 -15.65
CA PRO A 294 -26.41 6.24 -15.81
C PRO A 294 -27.00 6.38 -17.22
N LYS A 295 -27.42 5.25 -17.80
CA LYS A 295 -28.16 5.24 -19.08
C LYS A 295 -29.59 5.68 -18.84
#